data_3f487edbfb2ce918e3a3eb94dc8b08ca
#
_entry.id   3f487edbfb2ce918e3a3eb94dc8b08ca
#
_cell.length_a   1.000
_cell.length_b   1.000
_cell.length_c   1.000
_cell.angle_alpha   90.00
_cell.angle_beta   90.00
_cell.angle_gamma   90.00
#
_symmetry.space_group_name_H-M   'P 1'
#
loop_
_entity.id
_entity.type
_entity.pdbx_description
1 polymer ?
#
loop_
_entity_poly.entity_id
_entity_poly.type
_entity_poly.pdbx_seq_one_letter_code
_entity_poly.pdbx_strand_id
1 'polypeptide(L)' 'MQKNFQENFGSIEVDDYTNDYFVRIPEWMINEFNWYEGTEINIRVDGDDIIINERN' A
#
# COMPACT_ATOMS: atom_id res chain seq x y z
N MET A 1 -14.18 -14.86 13.65
CA MET A 1 -13.51 -14.49 13.73
C MET A 1 -12.84 -13.77 13.26
N GLN A 2 -12.54 -13.47 13.49
CA GLN A 2 -11.92 -12.58 13.13
C GLN A 2 -10.97 -12.78 12.34
N LYS A 3 -11.10 -12.52 11.47
CA LYS A 3 -10.15 -12.59 10.75
C LYS A 3 -9.06 -12.08 11.32
N ASN A 4 -8.12 -12.60 11.16
CA ASN A 4 -7.02 -12.11 11.67
C ASN A 4 -6.76 -10.79 11.22
N PHE A 5 -6.45 -9.98 12.11
CA PHE A 5 -6.12 -8.64 11.83
C PHE A 5 -4.68 -8.47 12.13
N GLN A 6 -3.90 -8.22 11.11
CA GLN A 6 -2.49 -8.05 11.32
C GLN A 6 -2.10 -6.63 11.03
N GLU A 7 -1.31 -6.05 11.89
CA GLU A 7 -0.81 -4.70 11.72
C GLU A 7 0.65 -4.73 11.42
N ASN A 8 1.07 -3.89 10.50
CA ASN A 8 2.47 -3.70 10.21
C ASN A 8 2.77 -2.22 10.35
N PHE A 9 3.95 -1.94 10.84
CA PHE A 9 4.36 -0.56 11.04
C PHE A 9 5.47 -0.22 10.06
N GLY A 10 5.40 0.97 9.54
CA GLY A 10 6.42 1.42 8.61
C GLY A 10 6.61 2.91 8.74
N SER A 11 7.49 3.42 7.95
CA SER A 11 7.78 4.84 7.94
C SER A 11 7.72 5.35 6.52
N ILE A 12 7.38 6.61 6.37
CA ILE A 12 7.44 7.25 5.08
C ILE A 12 8.91 7.44 4.72
N GLU A 13 9.27 7.07 3.50
CA GLU A 13 10.62 7.21 2.99
C GLU A 13 10.60 8.12 1.77
N VAL A 14 11.72 8.69 1.44
CA VAL A 14 11.80 9.56 0.28
C VAL A 14 12.88 9.04 -0.65
N ASP A 15 12.58 9.08 -1.95
CA ASP A 15 13.55 8.73 -2.97
C ASP A 15 14.33 9.99 -3.28
N ASP A 16 15.63 9.99 -2.99
CA ASP A 16 16.46 11.18 -3.15
C ASP A 16 16.62 11.60 -4.60
N TYR A 17 16.41 10.69 -5.53
CA TYR A 17 16.58 11.05 -6.94
C TYR A 17 15.35 11.73 -7.50
N THR A 18 14.17 11.28 -7.13
CA THR A 18 12.94 11.80 -7.71
C THR A 18 12.18 12.68 -6.74
N ASN A 19 12.53 12.64 -5.45
CA ASN A 19 11.84 13.35 -4.39
C ASN A 19 10.42 12.83 -4.18
N ASP A 20 10.16 11.60 -4.62
CA ASP A 20 8.88 10.98 -4.33
C ASP A 20 8.89 10.35 -2.96
N TYR A 21 7.76 10.32 -2.33
CA TYR A 21 7.61 9.67 -1.05
C TYR A 21 7.02 8.29 -1.27
N PHE A 22 7.42 7.34 -0.46
CA PHE A 22 6.90 5.98 -0.60
C PHE A 22 6.88 5.27 0.74
N VAL A 23 6.12 4.17 0.79
CA VAL A 23 6.13 3.26 1.92
C VAL A 23 6.32 1.86 1.35
N ARG A 24 6.94 0.98 2.15
CA ARG A 24 7.13 -0.39 1.73
C ARG A 24 5.93 -1.19 2.16
N ILE A 25 5.35 -1.92 1.22
CA ILE A 25 4.19 -2.74 1.50
C ILE A 25 4.68 -4.17 1.68
N PRO A 26 4.37 -4.81 2.81
CA PRO A 26 4.82 -6.18 3.04
C PRO A 26 4.33 -7.12 1.95
N GLU A 27 5.17 -8.08 1.63
CA GLU A 27 4.84 -9.02 0.57
C GLU A 27 3.55 -9.78 0.84
N TRP A 28 3.28 -10.10 2.09
CA TRP A 28 2.08 -10.86 2.41
C TRP A 28 0.81 -10.08 2.05
N MET A 29 0.85 -8.76 2.15
CA MET A 29 -0.30 -7.95 1.76
C MET A 29 -0.49 -7.98 0.25
N ILE A 30 0.61 -7.95 -0.48
CA ILE A 30 0.55 -8.00 -1.93
C ILE A 30 -0.03 -9.34 -2.37
N ASN A 31 0.40 -10.42 -1.71
CA ASN A 31 -0.10 -11.74 -2.04
C ASN A 31 -1.57 -11.90 -1.69
N GLU A 32 -2.00 -11.25 -0.63
CA GLU A 32 -3.38 -11.34 -0.21
C GLU A 32 -4.33 -10.84 -1.29
N PHE A 33 -3.91 -9.83 -2.05
CA PHE A 33 -4.73 -9.25 -3.09
C PHE A 33 -4.37 -9.76 -4.49
N ASN A 34 -3.39 -10.64 -4.59
CA ASN A 34 -2.90 -11.15 -5.87
C ASN A 34 -2.38 -10.03 -6.77
N TRP A 35 -1.75 -9.06 -6.16
CA TRP A 35 -1.13 -7.97 -6.90
C TRP A 35 0.26 -8.40 -7.36
N TYR A 36 0.73 -7.81 -8.44
CA TYR A 36 2.07 -8.09 -8.91
C TYR A 36 2.53 -6.87 -9.73
N GLU A 37 3.74 -6.93 -10.20
CA GLU A 37 4.30 -5.82 -10.91
C GLU A 37 3.43 -5.46 -12.11
N GLY A 38 3.08 -4.21 -12.21
CA GLY A 38 2.22 -3.75 -13.30
C GLY A 38 0.75 -3.67 -12.95
N THR A 39 0.35 -4.21 -11.80
CA THR A 39 -1.03 -4.08 -11.37
C THR A 39 -1.37 -2.60 -11.20
N GLU A 40 -2.48 -2.18 -11.78
CA GLU A 40 -2.89 -0.78 -11.68
C GLU A 40 -3.74 -0.58 -10.45
N ILE A 41 -3.49 0.48 -9.74
CA ILE A 41 -4.19 0.77 -8.50
C ILE A 41 -4.68 2.19 -8.50
N ASN A 42 -5.70 2.44 -7.70
CA ASN A 42 -6.17 3.79 -7.42
C ASN A 42 -5.69 4.20 -6.05
N ILE A 43 -5.31 5.46 -5.93
CA ILE A 43 -4.87 6.03 -4.66
C ILE A 43 -5.71 7.26 -4.43
N ARG A 44 -6.31 7.35 -3.25
CA ARG A 44 -7.14 8.51 -2.94
C ARG A 44 -7.08 8.86 -1.46
N VAL A 45 -7.50 10.06 -1.16
CA VAL A 45 -7.57 10.52 0.22
C VAL A 45 -9.01 10.40 0.68
N ASP A 46 -9.19 9.87 1.87
CA ASP A 46 -10.52 9.74 2.45
C ASP A 46 -10.41 10.16 3.92
N GLY A 47 -10.87 11.36 4.23
CA GLY A 47 -10.71 11.90 5.58
C GLY A 47 -9.25 12.06 5.91
N ASP A 48 -8.80 11.37 6.94
CA ASP A 48 -7.41 11.41 7.35
C ASP A 48 -6.62 10.23 6.82
N ASP A 49 -7.21 9.45 5.93
CA ASP A 49 -6.59 8.21 5.47
C ASP A 49 -6.25 8.26 4.00
N ILE A 50 -5.27 7.48 3.62
CA ILE A 50 -4.96 7.25 2.21
C ILE A 50 -5.43 5.85 1.89
N ILE A 51 -6.27 5.73 0.88
CA ILE A 51 -6.85 4.45 0.48
C ILE A 51 -6.24 4.02 -0.84
N ILE A 52 -5.77 2.80 -0.89
CA ILE A 52 -5.20 2.23 -2.10
C ILE A 52 -5.98 0.97 -2.43
N ASN A 53 -6.48 0.88 -3.64
CA ASN A 53 -7.14 -0.36 -4.05
C ASN A 53 -6.92 -0.58 -5.53
N GLU A 54 -7.23 -1.78 -5.98
CA GLU A 54 -6.99 -2.13 -7.37
C GLU A 54 -7.94 -1.38 -8.27
N ARG A 55 -7.40 -0.93 -9.40
CA ARG A 55 -8.20 -0.21 -10.36
C ARG A 55 -8.93 -1.20 -11.24
N ASN A 56 -10.22 -0.97 -11.41
CA ASN A 56 -11.02 -1.86 -12.26
C ASN A 56 -11.22 -1.27 -13.65
#